data_795b735c3a892e49dc68a3aa56744df8
#
_entry.id   795b735c3a892e49dc68a3aa56744df8
#
_cell.length_a   1.000
_cell.length_b   1.000
_cell.length_c   1.000
_cell.angle_alpha   90.00
_cell.angle_beta   90.00
_cell.angle_gamma   90.00
#
_symmetry.space_group_name_H-M   'P 1'
#
loop_
_entity.id
_entity.type
_entity.pdbx_description
1 polymer ?
#
loop_
_entity_poly.entity_id
_entity_poly.type
_entity_poly.pdbx_seq_one_letter_code
_entity_poly.pdbx_strand_id
1 'polypeptide(L)'
;MRRETDKNSANNKKTRFGFSQGSRRRRVPTVFQIEACECGAACLSMILRYYRCPVPMETLRDECGVSRDGSTAADLVRAGELYGLTAKAWRKNAKALRDTPFPCIIHWEFNHFVVLEGIREDCAYLNDPKSGRRKISMEDLERSFTGVALYFAPGDGFHRESEPDSFLRFIWKRAVLNVPAVTALLLTGLLLILPGLALSVMTQMFVDHVLLKETAFWISKILAVIGFSYAFQIFFTWIRQTILAKLKLKLTLVTGCSLAEHMLRLKTSFFSQRYIGDLSTRLDNNDEVHAFLAGGLSSVLLDIMESVFFFLLMVWYSPLLSLIGAAGIGLNILSSFLILRPVAAMNLKLKQDTGHLNARLCAGFSISSSIKASGIESEYAAEMIGGYAEITQSDQRLGQVSQTLSALPAMVSGMTNLAVLTAGAVLIIKGDFTTGMLTAFTMLLGFLMNPVKELISRSKDVQDMKAGLARVEDVENAQEDPRYHVKEDRGHKIRPLSGRVDVKDLVFGYNRNRKPLLNEISMGIAPGMRVAIVGGSGCGKSTALKLLSGILEP
;
A
#
# COMPACT_ATOMS: atom_id res chain seq x y z
N MET A 1 -45.06 39.87 -52.54
CA MET A 1 -43.87 40.58 -53.05
C MET A 1 -42.72 40.36 -52.06
N ARG A 2 -41.66 39.72 -52.54
CA ARG A 2 -40.25 39.68 -52.02
C ARG A 2 -40.06 39.49 -50.50
N ARG A 3 -39.60 38.26 -50.09
CA ARG A 3 -38.19 37.80 -49.95
C ARG A 3 -37.42 38.68 -48.97
N GLU A 4 -37.18 38.14 -47.78
CA GLU A 4 -35.84 38.20 -47.16
C GLU A 4 -35.59 36.92 -46.40
N THR A 5 -34.66 36.22 -46.97
CA THR A 5 -34.09 34.94 -46.58
C THR A 5 -32.90 35.19 -45.65
N ASP A 6 -32.65 34.24 -44.76
CA ASP A 6 -31.38 33.82 -44.26
C ASP A 6 -30.46 34.78 -43.50
N LYS A 7 -30.27 34.46 -42.27
CA LYS A 7 -28.92 34.31 -41.64
C LYS A 7 -29.03 33.94 -40.15
N ASN A 8 -29.20 32.69 -39.85
CA ASN A 8 -28.78 32.14 -38.56
C ASN A 8 -28.15 30.75 -38.78
N SER A 9 -27.07 30.79 -39.53
CA SER A 9 -26.11 29.71 -39.67
C SER A 9 -24.86 30.13 -38.88
N ALA A 10 -24.40 29.24 -38.10
CA ALA A 10 -23.08 29.22 -37.55
C ALA A 10 -22.95 29.56 -36.05
N ASN A 11 -23.01 28.57 -35.23
CA ASN A 11 -21.81 28.24 -34.45
C ASN A 11 -21.92 26.85 -33.82
N ASN A 12 -22.00 25.86 -34.65
CA ASN A 12 -21.78 24.48 -34.24
C ASN A 12 -20.26 24.26 -34.23
N LYS A 13 -19.56 24.79 -33.22
CA LYS A 13 -18.17 24.37 -32.91
C LYS A 13 -18.24 22.91 -32.49
N LYS A 14 -18.20 22.02 -33.49
CA LYS A 14 -17.80 20.64 -33.32
C LYS A 14 -16.41 20.65 -32.62
N THR A 15 -16.39 20.46 -31.33
CA THR A 15 -15.19 20.05 -30.59
C THR A 15 -14.69 18.77 -31.27
N ARG A 16 -13.70 18.93 -32.14
CA ARG A 16 -12.95 17.84 -32.73
C ARG A 16 -12.20 17.15 -31.60
N PHE A 17 -12.83 16.15 -30.99
CA PHE A 17 -12.11 15.13 -30.26
C PHE A 17 -11.16 14.46 -31.26
N GLY A 18 -9.88 14.82 -31.20
CA GLY A 18 -8.83 14.13 -31.93
C GLY A 18 -8.69 12.71 -31.37
N PHE A 19 -9.51 11.79 -31.87
CA PHE A 19 -9.31 10.37 -31.65
C PHE A 19 -8.01 9.98 -32.35
N SER A 20 -6.92 9.94 -31.61
CA SER A 20 -5.73 9.24 -32.06
C SER A 20 -6.11 7.77 -32.17
N GLN A 21 -6.48 7.35 -33.38
CA GLN A 21 -6.52 5.95 -33.78
C GLN A 21 -5.10 5.41 -33.62
N GLY A 22 -4.89 4.60 -32.57
CA GLY A 22 -3.60 4.00 -32.36
C GLY A 22 -3.67 2.97 -31.25
N SER A 23 -3.46 1.74 -31.61
CA SER A 23 -3.32 0.53 -30.78
C SER A 23 -2.18 0.61 -29.76
N ARG A 24 -1.85 1.78 -29.26
CA ARG A 24 -0.74 1.96 -28.32
C ARG A 24 -1.24 1.74 -26.91
N ARG A 25 -0.73 0.70 -26.26
CA ARG A 25 -0.97 0.43 -24.84
C ARG A 25 -0.71 1.68 -23.98
N ARG A 26 -1.69 2.04 -23.15
CA ARG A 26 -1.61 3.14 -22.18
C ARG A 26 -1.53 2.57 -20.77
N ARG A 27 -0.36 2.61 -20.15
CA ARG A 27 -0.18 2.14 -18.77
C ARG A 27 -0.87 3.09 -17.80
N VAL A 28 -1.70 2.52 -16.93
CA VAL A 28 -2.46 3.22 -15.89
C VAL A 28 -1.89 2.85 -14.52
N PRO A 29 -1.75 3.78 -13.56
CA PRO A 29 -1.35 3.43 -12.19
C PRO A 29 -2.30 2.37 -11.61
N THR A 30 -1.77 1.32 -11.00
CA THR A 30 -2.59 0.28 -10.38
C THR A 30 -3.07 0.78 -9.02
N VAL A 31 -4.38 0.72 -8.79
CA VAL A 31 -5.01 0.94 -7.49
C VAL A 31 -5.71 -0.35 -7.11
N PHE A 32 -5.36 -0.91 -5.97
CA PHE A 32 -5.99 -2.14 -5.49
C PHE A 32 -7.27 -1.81 -4.73
N GLN A 33 -8.31 -2.59 -4.98
CA GLN A 33 -9.53 -2.53 -4.16
C GLN A 33 -9.22 -3.05 -2.75
N ILE A 34 -9.80 -2.39 -1.76
CA ILE A 34 -9.70 -2.82 -0.36
C ILE A 34 -10.84 -3.80 -0.08
N GLU A 35 -12.07 -3.46 -0.53
CA GLU A 35 -13.26 -4.27 -0.37
C GLU A 35 -13.68 -4.93 -1.69
N ALA A 36 -14.38 -6.07 -1.60
CA ALA A 36 -14.80 -6.82 -2.79
C ALA A 36 -15.76 -6.04 -3.71
N CYS A 37 -16.55 -5.12 -3.15
CA CYS A 37 -17.55 -4.33 -3.86
C CYS A 37 -17.01 -3.03 -4.51
N GLU A 38 -15.71 -2.71 -4.32
CA GLU A 38 -15.11 -1.43 -4.74
C GLU A 38 -14.44 -1.45 -6.11
N CYS A 39 -14.53 -2.54 -6.85
CA CYS A 39 -13.84 -2.69 -8.13
C CYS A 39 -14.10 -1.52 -9.09
N GLY A 40 -15.33 -1.01 -9.13
CA GLY A 40 -15.70 0.14 -9.97
C GLY A 40 -14.99 1.43 -9.53
N ALA A 41 -15.06 1.78 -8.24
CA ALA A 41 -14.42 2.95 -7.67
C ALA A 41 -12.89 2.89 -7.84
N ALA A 42 -12.28 1.71 -7.65
CA ALA A 42 -10.86 1.50 -7.86
C ALA A 42 -10.47 1.70 -9.34
N CYS A 43 -11.26 1.20 -10.28
CA CYS A 43 -11.05 1.45 -11.72
C CYS A 43 -11.16 2.94 -12.06
N LEU A 44 -12.14 3.66 -11.51
CA LEU A 44 -12.27 5.10 -11.72
C LEU A 44 -11.07 5.85 -11.10
N SER A 45 -10.62 5.46 -9.90
CA SER A 45 -9.40 5.99 -9.29
C SER A 45 -8.17 5.81 -10.18
N MET A 46 -8.01 4.63 -10.81
CA MET A 46 -6.93 4.40 -11.76
C MET A 46 -6.98 5.37 -12.94
N ILE A 47 -8.17 5.63 -13.50
CA ILE A 47 -8.37 6.57 -14.61
C ILE A 47 -8.08 8.01 -14.18
N LEU A 48 -8.58 8.44 -13.00
CA LEU A 48 -8.32 9.78 -12.46
C LEU A 48 -6.83 10.00 -12.23
N ARG A 49 -6.13 9.05 -11.62
CA ARG A 49 -4.65 9.09 -11.42
C ARG A 49 -3.89 9.11 -12.75
N TYR A 50 -4.39 8.42 -13.78
CA TYR A 50 -3.80 8.48 -15.12
C TYR A 50 -3.83 9.90 -15.68
N TYR A 51 -4.90 10.66 -15.40
CA TYR A 51 -5.03 12.07 -15.78
C TYR A 51 -4.44 13.05 -14.76
N ARG A 52 -3.79 12.57 -13.70
CA ARG A 52 -3.18 13.37 -12.62
C ARG A 52 -4.20 14.13 -11.77
N CYS A 53 -5.27 13.45 -11.40
CA CYS A 53 -6.26 13.89 -10.42
C CYS A 53 -6.44 12.76 -9.38
N PRO A 54 -5.52 12.62 -8.42
CA PRO A 54 -5.60 11.59 -7.40
C PRO A 54 -6.70 11.95 -6.39
N VAL A 55 -7.75 11.16 -6.34
CA VAL A 55 -8.85 11.30 -5.39
C VAL A 55 -8.76 10.17 -4.36
N PRO A 56 -8.99 10.45 -3.06
CA PRO A 56 -9.05 9.42 -2.03
C PRO A 56 -10.13 8.38 -2.35
N MET A 57 -9.82 7.10 -2.06
CA MET A 57 -10.76 6.01 -2.35
C MET A 57 -12.08 6.14 -1.60
N GLU A 58 -12.05 6.70 -0.39
CA GLU A 58 -13.23 6.93 0.43
C GLU A 58 -14.22 7.86 -0.27
N THR A 59 -13.75 9.00 -0.75
CA THR A 59 -14.57 9.96 -1.50
C THR A 59 -15.16 9.33 -2.76
N LEU A 60 -14.34 8.58 -3.52
CA LEU A 60 -14.81 7.87 -4.71
C LEU A 60 -15.82 6.76 -4.39
N ARG A 61 -15.69 6.12 -3.23
CA ARG A 61 -16.63 5.11 -2.76
C ARG A 61 -18.03 5.71 -2.56
N ASP A 62 -18.09 6.85 -1.90
CA ASP A 62 -19.34 7.57 -1.64
C ASP A 62 -19.95 8.12 -2.93
N GLU A 63 -19.15 8.72 -3.80
CA GLU A 63 -19.61 9.29 -5.07
C GLU A 63 -20.03 8.24 -6.09
N CYS A 64 -19.33 7.11 -6.15
CA CYS A 64 -19.75 5.95 -6.95
C CYS A 64 -20.94 5.22 -6.33
N GLY A 65 -21.41 5.63 -5.13
CA GLY A 65 -22.52 4.99 -4.44
C GLY A 65 -22.30 3.51 -4.19
N VAL A 66 -21.08 3.13 -3.79
CA VAL A 66 -20.71 1.74 -3.53
C VAL A 66 -21.59 1.18 -2.43
N SER A 67 -22.35 0.13 -2.74
CA SER A 67 -23.17 -0.63 -1.80
C SER A 67 -22.60 -2.04 -1.63
N ARG A 68 -23.25 -2.89 -0.85
CA ARG A 68 -22.89 -4.32 -0.75
C ARG A 68 -22.87 -5.04 -2.10
N ASP A 69 -23.69 -4.57 -3.05
CA ASP A 69 -23.79 -5.12 -4.40
C ASP A 69 -22.82 -4.43 -5.39
N GLY A 70 -21.95 -3.56 -4.90
CA GLY A 70 -21.03 -2.78 -5.70
C GLY A 70 -21.63 -1.51 -6.28
N SER A 71 -21.01 -0.96 -7.33
CA SER A 71 -21.44 0.21 -8.09
C SER A 71 -21.88 -0.20 -9.50
N THR A 72 -22.79 0.56 -10.11
CA THR A 72 -23.22 0.33 -11.49
C THR A 72 -22.35 1.15 -12.46
N ALA A 73 -22.34 0.76 -13.75
CA ALA A 73 -21.68 1.53 -14.80
C ALA A 73 -22.17 2.99 -14.89
N ALA A 74 -23.46 3.22 -14.61
CA ALA A 74 -24.03 4.57 -14.58
C ALA A 74 -23.51 5.41 -13.41
N ASP A 75 -23.30 4.80 -12.23
CA ASP A 75 -22.75 5.47 -11.06
C ASP A 75 -21.30 5.89 -11.33
N LEU A 76 -20.49 5.03 -12.00
CA LEU A 76 -19.12 5.36 -12.39
C LEU A 76 -19.05 6.53 -13.37
N VAL A 77 -19.98 6.58 -14.34
CA VAL A 77 -20.08 7.68 -15.29
C VAL A 77 -20.36 9.00 -14.56
N ARG A 78 -21.37 9.03 -13.69
CA ARG A 78 -21.72 10.23 -12.91
C ARG A 78 -20.58 10.67 -12.00
N ALA A 79 -19.95 9.73 -11.28
CA ALA A 79 -18.80 10.03 -10.42
C ALA A 79 -17.64 10.61 -11.25
N GLY A 80 -17.36 10.09 -12.44
CA GLY A 80 -16.36 10.66 -13.34
C GLY A 80 -16.68 12.09 -13.79
N GLU A 81 -17.95 12.37 -14.06
CA GLU A 81 -18.43 13.71 -14.47
C GLU A 81 -18.29 14.76 -13.35
N LEU A 82 -18.41 14.36 -12.07
CA LEU A 82 -18.18 15.27 -10.92
C LEU A 82 -16.76 15.85 -10.91
N TYR A 83 -15.78 15.08 -11.42
CA TYR A 83 -14.38 15.52 -11.55
C TYR A 83 -14.07 16.20 -12.89
N GLY A 84 -15.10 16.55 -13.65
CA GLY A 84 -14.93 17.20 -14.95
C GLY A 84 -14.46 16.27 -16.07
N LEU A 85 -14.54 14.93 -15.88
CA LEU A 85 -14.32 13.99 -16.98
C LEU A 85 -15.56 13.91 -17.87
N THR A 86 -15.35 13.83 -19.16
CA THR A 86 -16.41 13.44 -20.11
C THR A 86 -16.40 11.93 -20.24
N ALA A 87 -17.54 11.29 -19.97
CA ALA A 87 -17.70 9.85 -20.03
C ALA A 87 -18.49 9.40 -21.27
N LYS A 88 -18.11 8.28 -21.85
CA LYS A 88 -18.85 7.59 -22.90
C LYS A 88 -18.98 6.12 -22.56
N ALA A 89 -20.22 5.66 -22.47
CA ALA A 89 -20.53 4.25 -22.29
C ALA A 89 -20.88 3.62 -23.66
N TRP A 90 -20.28 2.48 -23.96
CA TRP A 90 -20.52 1.73 -25.17
C TRP A 90 -20.95 0.30 -24.87
N ARG A 91 -21.80 -0.23 -25.72
CA ARG A 91 -22.06 -1.66 -25.80
C ARG A 91 -21.38 -2.20 -27.05
N LYS A 92 -20.31 -3.00 -26.86
CA LYS A 92 -19.44 -3.48 -27.93
C LYS A 92 -19.12 -4.96 -27.77
N ASN A 93 -18.79 -5.62 -28.86
CA ASN A 93 -18.20 -6.96 -28.85
C ASN A 93 -16.69 -6.85 -28.56
N ALA A 94 -16.07 -7.91 -28.04
CA ALA A 94 -14.64 -7.92 -27.68
C ALA A 94 -13.73 -7.52 -28.86
N LYS A 95 -14.05 -7.97 -30.10
CA LYS A 95 -13.29 -7.59 -31.31
C LYS A 95 -13.33 -6.08 -31.59
N ALA A 96 -14.47 -5.44 -31.33
CA ALA A 96 -14.68 -4.00 -31.56
C ALA A 96 -13.99 -3.13 -30.46
N LEU A 97 -13.44 -3.74 -29.39
CA LEU A 97 -12.63 -3.02 -28.42
C LEU A 97 -11.27 -2.58 -28.98
N ARG A 98 -10.78 -3.18 -30.07
CA ARG A 98 -9.55 -2.75 -30.75
C ARG A 98 -9.64 -1.31 -31.26
N ASP A 99 -10.83 -0.88 -31.63
CA ASP A 99 -11.11 0.48 -32.16
C ASP A 99 -11.54 1.45 -31.04
N THR A 100 -11.38 1.06 -29.79
CA THR A 100 -11.74 1.89 -28.65
C THR A 100 -10.52 2.67 -28.17
N PRO A 101 -10.65 3.94 -27.79
CA PRO A 101 -9.54 4.67 -27.17
C PRO A 101 -9.22 4.06 -25.78
N PHE A 102 -7.92 3.96 -25.49
CA PHE A 102 -7.41 3.45 -24.22
C PHE A 102 -6.86 4.58 -23.34
N PRO A 103 -6.89 4.46 -22.02
CA PRO A 103 -7.47 3.36 -21.24
C PRO A 103 -9.00 3.44 -21.15
N CYS A 104 -9.67 2.30 -20.96
CA CYS A 104 -11.11 2.26 -20.72
C CYS A 104 -11.44 1.23 -19.61
N ILE A 105 -12.53 1.46 -18.88
CA ILE A 105 -13.05 0.51 -17.89
C ILE A 105 -13.98 -0.46 -18.63
N ILE A 106 -13.82 -1.75 -18.41
CA ILE A 106 -14.70 -2.78 -18.98
C ILE A 106 -15.34 -3.60 -17.85
N HIS A 107 -16.58 -4.04 -18.09
CA HIS A 107 -17.30 -4.91 -17.18
C HIS A 107 -16.95 -6.37 -17.46
N TRP A 108 -16.59 -7.11 -16.41
CA TRP A 108 -15.94 -8.41 -16.45
C TRP A 108 -16.76 -9.45 -15.68
N GLU A 109 -16.98 -10.63 -16.25
CA GLU A 109 -17.65 -11.76 -15.58
C GLU A 109 -18.96 -11.40 -14.85
N PHE A 110 -19.70 -10.41 -15.36
CA PHE A 110 -21.00 -9.92 -14.86
C PHE A 110 -21.01 -9.32 -13.44
N ASN A 111 -19.90 -9.33 -12.73
CA ASN A 111 -19.82 -8.87 -11.33
C ASN A 111 -18.57 -8.02 -11.00
N HIS A 112 -17.74 -7.73 -12.00
CA HIS A 112 -16.46 -7.08 -11.76
C HIS A 112 -16.16 -5.99 -12.79
N PHE A 113 -15.36 -4.98 -12.43
CA PHE A 113 -14.82 -3.98 -13.33
C PHE A 113 -13.31 -4.06 -13.38
N VAL A 114 -12.73 -3.93 -14.58
CA VAL A 114 -11.28 -3.89 -14.80
C VAL A 114 -10.93 -2.80 -15.81
N VAL A 115 -9.69 -2.28 -15.74
CA VAL A 115 -9.20 -1.30 -16.70
C VAL A 115 -8.49 -2.01 -17.85
N LEU A 116 -8.92 -1.77 -19.08
CA LEU A 116 -8.25 -2.23 -20.29
C LEU A 116 -7.22 -1.17 -20.73
N GLU A 117 -5.94 -1.51 -20.60
CA GLU A 117 -4.80 -0.65 -20.97
C GLU A 117 -4.52 -0.62 -22.46
N GLY A 118 -4.91 -1.67 -23.18
CA GLY A 118 -4.70 -1.80 -24.63
C GLY A 118 -4.80 -3.23 -25.12
N ILE A 119 -4.93 -3.38 -26.43
CA ILE A 119 -4.90 -4.66 -27.13
C ILE A 119 -3.75 -4.61 -28.13
N ARG A 120 -2.90 -5.62 -28.14
CA ARG A 120 -1.79 -5.72 -29.08
C ARG A 120 -1.70 -7.15 -29.59
N GLU A 121 -1.70 -7.30 -30.93
CA GLU A 121 -1.74 -8.62 -31.58
C GLU A 121 -2.98 -9.41 -31.10
N ASP A 122 -2.79 -10.57 -30.49
CA ASP A 122 -3.85 -11.42 -29.94
C ASP A 122 -3.91 -11.41 -28.40
N CYS A 123 -3.40 -10.34 -27.78
CA CYS A 123 -3.37 -10.22 -26.33
C CYS A 123 -3.97 -8.91 -25.85
N ALA A 124 -4.79 -8.98 -24.81
CA ALA A 124 -5.30 -7.83 -24.07
C ALA A 124 -4.51 -7.63 -22.78
N TYR A 125 -4.25 -6.36 -22.46
CA TYR A 125 -3.56 -5.94 -21.23
C TYR A 125 -4.57 -5.34 -20.28
N LEU A 126 -4.85 -6.05 -19.21
CA LEU A 126 -5.77 -5.63 -18.16
C LEU A 126 -4.99 -5.11 -16.94
N ASN A 127 -5.56 -4.11 -16.30
CA ASN A 127 -5.18 -3.70 -14.96
C ASN A 127 -6.39 -3.93 -14.05
N ASP A 128 -6.34 -4.99 -13.31
CA ASP A 128 -7.42 -5.49 -12.47
C ASP A 128 -7.24 -4.96 -11.04
N PRO A 129 -8.21 -4.29 -10.45
CA PRO A 129 -8.12 -3.81 -9.09
C PRO A 129 -7.98 -4.94 -8.06
N LYS A 130 -8.35 -6.17 -8.40
CA LYS A 130 -8.21 -7.34 -7.53
C LYS A 130 -6.84 -8.00 -7.64
N SER A 131 -6.35 -8.20 -8.86
CA SER A 131 -5.15 -9.02 -9.12
C SER A 131 -3.99 -8.25 -9.74
N GLY A 132 -4.15 -6.96 -9.99
CA GLY A 132 -3.14 -6.13 -10.63
C GLY A 132 -3.07 -6.33 -12.15
N ARG A 133 -1.92 -6.02 -12.75
CA ARG A 133 -1.75 -6.12 -14.20
C ARG A 133 -1.62 -7.55 -14.66
N ARG A 134 -2.44 -7.92 -15.64
CA ARG A 134 -2.36 -9.23 -16.30
C ARG A 134 -2.47 -9.13 -17.82
N LYS A 135 -1.86 -10.07 -18.50
CA LYS A 135 -1.95 -10.26 -19.94
C LYS A 135 -2.83 -11.49 -20.18
N ILE A 136 -3.87 -11.34 -21.01
CA ILE A 136 -4.82 -12.40 -21.34
C ILE A 136 -4.90 -12.58 -22.85
N SER A 137 -5.38 -13.76 -23.30
CA SER A 137 -5.67 -14.04 -24.70
C SER A 137 -6.94 -13.30 -25.16
N MET A 138 -7.12 -13.14 -26.47
CA MET A 138 -8.37 -12.60 -27.01
C MET A 138 -9.56 -13.53 -26.76
N GLU A 139 -9.33 -14.84 -26.70
CA GLU A 139 -10.37 -15.83 -26.39
C GLU A 139 -10.89 -15.67 -24.95
N ASP A 140 -9.98 -15.47 -23.97
CA ASP A 140 -10.36 -15.21 -22.59
C ASP A 140 -11.08 -13.87 -22.45
N LEU A 141 -10.65 -12.87 -23.23
CA LEU A 141 -11.35 -11.58 -23.29
C LEU A 141 -12.78 -11.75 -23.82
N GLU A 142 -12.97 -12.51 -24.91
CA GLU A 142 -14.30 -12.78 -25.49
C GLU A 142 -15.22 -13.54 -24.54
N ARG A 143 -14.66 -14.47 -23.74
CA ARG A 143 -15.42 -15.28 -22.77
C ARG A 143 -15.90 -14.47 -21.57
N SER A 144 -15.08 -13.55 -21.07
CA SER A 144 -15.34 -12.88 -19.78
C SER A 144 -15.85 -11.44 -19.93
N PHE A 145 -15.69 -10.81 -21.10
CA PHE A 145 -16.19 -9.46 -21.36
C PHE A 145 -17.70 -9.45 -21.57
N THR A 146 -18.43 -8.66 -20.78
CA THR A 146 -19.91 -8.64 -20.80
C THR A 146 -20.52 -7.69 -21.83
N GLY A 147 -19.69 -7.00 -22.61
CA GLY A 147 -20.14 -6.08 -23.64
C GLY A 147 -20.17 -4.60 -23.22
N VAL A 148 -19.95 -4.25 -21.96
CA VAL A 148 -19.98 -2.86 -21.48
C VAL A 148 -18.57 -2.31 -21.35
N ALA A 149 -18.31 -1.17 -22.02
CA ALA A 149 -17.04 -0.43 -21.92
C ALA A 149 -17.31 1.04 -21.63
N LEU A 150 -16.59 1.61 -20.67
CA LEU A 150 -16.66 3.01 -20.24
C LEU A 150 -15.34 3.70 -20.57
N TYR A 151 -15.42 4.76 -21.32
CA TYR A 151 -14.27 5.61 -21.66
C TYR A 151 -14.43 6.96 -20.99
N PHE A 152 -13.31 7.45 -20.43
CA PHE A 152 -13.23 8.74 -19.76
C PHE A 152 -12.14 9.59 -20.40
N ALA A 153 -12.43 10.86 -20.61
CA ALA A 153 -11.48 11.85 -21.10
C ALA A 153 -11.64 13.16 -20.31
N PRO A 154 -10.56 13.95 -20.11
CA PRO A 154 -10.67 15.26 -19.52
C PRO A 154 -11.62 16.16 -20.31
N GLY A 155 -12.61 16.74 -19.65
CA GLY A 155 -13.51 17.77 -20.20
C GLY A 155 -13.02 19.18 -19.88
N ASP A 156 -13.82 20.19 -20.27
CA ASP A 156 -13.48 21.61 -20.08
C ASP A 156 -13.42 22.01 -18.58
N GLY A 157 -14.09 21.26 -17.69
CA GLY A 157 -14.07 21.47 -16.24
C GLY A 157 -13.07 20.61 -15.48
N PHE A 158 -12.17 19.89 -16.15
CA PHE A 158 -11.24 18.98 -15.49
C PHE A 158 -10.07 19.76 -14.87
N HIS A 159 -9.95 19.67 -13.54
CA HIS A 159 -8.82 20.23 -12.80
C HIS A 159 -7.83 19.15 -12.40
N ARG A 160 -6.53 19.42 -12.62
CA ARG A 160 -5.46 18.55 -12.14
C ARG A 160 -5.15 18.95 -10.71
N GLU A 161 -5.24 17.98 -9.82
CA GLU A 161 -4.80 18.15 -8.43
C GLU A 161 -3.43 17.52 -8.25
N SER A 162 -2.61 18.11 -7.36
CA SER A 162 -1.37 17.48 -6.94
C SER A 162 -1.69 16.31 -6.01
N GLU A 163 -0.88 15.25 -6.09
CA GLU A 163 -1.05 14.09 -5.19
C GLU A 163 -1.18 14.55 -3.73
N PRO A 164 -2.19 14.03 -3.02
CA PRO A 164 -2.26 14.24 -1.57
C PRO A 164 -1.01 13.64 -0.93
N ASP A 165 -0.68 14.11 0.22
CA ASP A 165 0.52 13.92 1.02
C ASP A 165 1.39 12.73 0.67
N SER A 166 2.63 13.01 0.25
CA SER A 166 3.58 11.97 -0.06
C SER A 166 3.87 11.18 1.22
N PHE A 167 4.07 9.87 1.06
CA PHE A 167 4.57 8.95 2.09
C PHE A 167 5.70 9.56 2.96
N LEU A 168 6.56 10.36 2.35
CA LEU A 168 7.61 11.08 3.05
C LEU A 168 7.07 12.14 4.04
N ARG A 169 5.97 12.82 3.71
CA ARG A 169 5.35 13.79 4.61
C ARG A 169 4.70 13.11 5.81
N PHE A 170 4.08 11.95 5.61
CA PHE A 170 3.53 11.13 6.68
C PHE A 170 4.63 10.71 7.67
N ILE A 171 5.76 10.20 7.16
CA ILE A 171 6.92 9.84 7.97
C ILE A 171 7.45 11.05 8.73
N TRP A 172 7.66 12.17 8.02
CA TRP A 172 8.21 13.39 8.60
C TRP A 172 7.34 13.92 9.74
N LYS A 173 6.02 13.96 9.55
CA LYS A 173 5.05 14.42 10.56
C LYS A 173 5.18 13.60 11.87
N ARG A 174 5.39 12.29 11.77
CA ARG A 174 5.52 11.41 12.95
C ARG A 174 6.94 11.38 13.54
N ALA A 175 7.97 11.51 12.71
CA ALA A 175 9.35 11.63 13.16
C ALA A 175 9.60 12.90 13.98
N VAL A 176 9.03 14.03 13.55
CA VAL A 176 9.13 15.32 14.24
C VAL A 176 8.50 15.28 15.65
N LEU A 177 7.48 14.46 15.86
CA LEU A 177 6.86 14.29 17.19
C LEU A 177 7.77 13.61 18.22
N ASN A 178 8.86 12.95 17.79
CA ASN A 178 9.75 12.17 18.65
C ASN A 178 11.24 12.52 18.44
N VAL A 179 11.55 13.80 18.21
CA VAL A 179 12.91 14.31 17.97
C VAL A 179 13.95 13.75 18.96
N PRO A 180 13.72 13.72 20.29
CA PRO A 180 14.75 13.22 21.21
C PRO A 180 15.06 11.72 21.01
N ALA A 181 14.08 10.90 20.65
CA ALA A 181 14.33 9.49 20.35
C ALA A 181 15.12 9.31 19.05
N VAL A 182 14.77 10.08 18.01
CA VAL A 182 15.47 10.05 16.71
C VAL A 182 16.91 10.54 16.86
N THR A 183 17.15 11.62 17.61
CA THR A 183 18.52 12.11 17.88
C THR A 183 19.35 11.12 18.68
N ALA A 184 18.76 10.47 19.68
CA ALA A 184 19.44 9.42 20.45
C ALA A 184 19.80 8.21 19.58
N LEU A 185 18.91 7.81 18.64
CA LEU A 185 19.20 6.76 17.66
C LEU A 185 20.33 7.13 16.71
N LEU A 186 20.35 8.36 16.21
CA LEU A 186 21.42 8.84 15.33
C LEU A 186 22.76 8.89 16.06
N LEU A 187 22.78 9.36 17.31
CA LEU A 187 24.00 9.39 18.13
C LEU A 187 24.52 7.98 18.44
N THR A 188 23.64 7.04 18.79
CA THR A 188 24.05 5.65 19.04
C THR A 188 24.54 4.97 17.76
N GLY A 189 23.95 5.28 16.59
CA GLY A 189 24.44 4.81 15.28
C GLY A 189 25.83 5.36 14.95
N LEU A 190 26.05 6.66 15.18
CA LEU A 190 27.36 7.27 14.99
C LEU A 190 28.43 6.63 15.88
N LEU A 191 28.09 6.35 17.14
CA LEU A 191 29.00 5.69 18.06
C LEU A 191 29.33 4.24 17.66
N LEU A 192 28.40 3.54 17.01
CA LEU A 192 28.62 2.18 16.50
C LEU A 192 29.60 2.10 15.30
N ILE A 193 29.91 3.22 14.66
CA ILE A 193 30.96 3.29 13.63
C ILE A 193 32.34 3.06 14.25
N LEU A 194 32.58 3.53 15.48
CA LEU A 194 33.88 3.43 16.14
C LEU A 194 34.40 1.99 16.31
N PRO A 195 33.60 1.02 16.79
CA PRO A 195 34.01 -0.39 16.84
C PRO A 195 34.37 -0.97 15.46
N GLY A 196 33.60 -0.63 14.42
CA GLY A 196 33.87 -1.09 13.04
C GLY A 196 35.22 -0.60 12.52
N LEU A 197 35.54 0.67 12.81
CA LEU A 197 36.87 1.27 12.53
C LEU A 197 37.96 0.56 13.30
N ALA A 198 37.79 0.44 14.63
CA ALA A 198 38.77 -0.19 15.48
C ALA A 198 39.09 -1.63 15.04
N LEU A 199 38.06 -2.41 14.70
CA LEU A 199 38.21 -3.77 14.19
C LEU A 199 39.01 -3.80 12.89
N SER A 200 38.71 -2.92 11.94
CA SER A 200 39.43 -2.86 10.64
C SER A 200 40.90 -2.50 10.84
N VAL A 201 41.21 -1.48 11.66
CA VAL A 201 42.59 -1.06 11.97
C VAL A 201 43.32 -2.13 12.75
N MET A 202 42.68 -2.76 13.74
CA MET A 202 43.32 -3.83 14.53
C MET A 202 43.60 -5.06 13.68
N THR A 203 42.73 -5.40 12.74
CA THR A 203 42.98 -6.49 11.77
C THR A 203 44.17 -6.17 10.87
N GLN A 204 44.28 -4.95 10.38
CA GLN A 204 45.46 -4.48 9.63
C GLN A 204 46.74 -4.63 10.48
N MET A 205 46.74 -4.08 11.70
CA MET A 205 47.89 -4.17 12.59
C MET A 205 48.26 -5.61 12.92
N PHE A 206 47.29 -6.47 13.12
CA PHE A 206 47.52 -7.89 13.36
C PHE A 206 48.25 -8.56 12.22
N VAL A 207 47.79 -8.34 10.98
CA VAL A 207 48.41 -8.94 9.79
C VAL A 207 49.81 -8.36 9.57
N ASP A 208 49.97 -7.04 9.60
CA ASP A 208 51.21 -6.39 9.20
C ASP A 208 52.31 -6.49 10.27
N HIS A 209 51.96 -6.51 11.58
CA HIS A 209 52.95 -6.49 12.68
C HIS A 209 53.10 -7.82 13.42
N VAL A 210 52.01 -8.60 13.54
CA VAL A 210 52.08 -9.88 14.25
C VAL A 210 52.43 -11.02 13.31
N LEU A 211 51.67 -11.14 12.19
CA LEU A 211 51.84 -12.25 11.25
C LEU A 211 53.11 -12.12 10.40
N LEU A 212 53.35 -10.91 9.84
CA LEU A 212 54.46 -10.70 8.90
C LEU A 212 55.79 -10.32 9.58
N LYS A 213 55.75 -9.68 10.78
CA LYS A 213 56.96 -9.24 11.50
C LYS A 213 57.24 -10.07 12.75
N GLU A 214 56.44 -11.12 13.01
CA GLU A 214 56.56 -12.05 14.15
C GLU A 214 56.70 -11.38 15.56
N THR A 215 56.13 -10.18 15.72
CA THR A 215 56.22 -9.44 16.99
C THR A 215 55.07 -9.82 17.94
N ALA A 216 55.29 -10.82 18.78
CA ALA A 216 54.30 -11.32 19.75
C ALA A 216 53.84 -10.25 20.77
N PHE A 217 54.62 -9.20 20.99
CA PHE A 217 54.30 -8.11 21.93
C PHE A 217 52.98 -7.40 21.63
N TRP A 218 52.55 -7.34 20.38
CA TRP A 218 51.31 -6.65 19.99
C TRP A 218 50.05 -7.49 20.18
N ILE A 219 50.14 -8.82 20.35
CA ILE A 219 48.99 -9.72 20.42
C ILE A 219 48.06 -9.32 21.57
N SER A 220 48.58 -9.16 22.79
CA SER A 220 47.77 -8.85 23.97
C SER A 220 47.07 -7.49 23.84
N LYS A 221 47.74 -6.49 23.25
CA LYS A 221 47.19 -5.15 23.04
C LYS A 221 46.07 -5.15 22.00
N ILE A 222 46.30 -5.85 20.88
CA ILE A 222 45.30 -5.99 19.80
C ILE A 222 44.07 -6.72 20.35
N LEU A 223 44.25 -7.84 21.07
CA LEU A 223 43.16 -8.58 21.68
C LEU A 223 42.37 -7.74 22.69
N ALA A 224 43.06 -6.92 23.49
CA ALA A 224 42.41 -6.02 24.45
C ALA A 224 41.54 -4.97 23.73
N VAL A 225 42.05 -4.35 22.64
CA VAL A 225 41.28 -3.37 21.86
C VAL A 225 40.10 -4.02 21.14
N ILE A 226 40.29 -5.20 20.56
CA ILE A 226 39.22 -5.96 19.93
C ILE A 226 38.14 -6.33 20.95
N GLY A 227 38.55 -6.86 22.13
CA GLY A 227 37.63 -7.20 23.22
C GLY A 227 36.85 -5.99 23.71
N PHE A 228 37.53 -4.85 23.91
CA PHE A 228 36.87 -3.59 24.25
C PHE A 228 35.90 -3.11 23.17
N SER A 229 36.29 -3.21 21.89
CA SER A 229 35.45 -2.82 20.77
C SER A 229 34.17 -3.65 20.69
N TYR A 230 34.23 -4.96 20.88
CA TYR A 230 33.06 -5.82 20.97
C TYR A 230 32.17 -5.53 22.17
N ALA A 231 32.77 -5.30 23.36
CA ALA A 231 32.00 -4.91 24.54
C ALA A 231 31.28 -3.57 24.34
N PHE A 232 31.95 -2.60 23.72
CA PHE A 232 31.37 -1.32 23.34
C PHE A 232 30.22 -1.50 22.31
N GLN A 233 30.44 -2.32 21.29
CA GLN A 233 29.43 -2.61 20.29
C GLN A 233 28.17 -3.26 20.90
N ILE A 234 28.34 -4.26 21.76
CA ILE A 234 27.26 -4.92 22.47
C ILE A 234 26.47 -3.91 23.32
N PHE A 235 27.17 -3.07 24.08
CA PHE A 235 26.56 -2.07 24.96
C PHE A 235 25.73 -1.05 24.18
N PHE A 236 26.29 -0.44 23.12
CA PHE A 236 25.55 0.55 22.31
C PHE A 236 24.47 -0.07 21.47
N THR A 237 24.65 -1.30 20.99
CA THR A 237 23.58 -2.04 20.31
C THR A 237 22.42 -2.31 21.27
N TRP A 238 22.69 -2.70 22.52
CA TRP A 238 21.65 -2.89 23.53
C TRP A 238 20.89 -1.59 23.82
N ILE A 239 21.59 -0.46 23.98
CA ILE A 239 20.96 0.87 24.16
C ILE A 239 20.07 1.18 22.96
N ARG A 240 20.59 1.04 21.72
CA ARG A 240 19.86 1.28 20.48
C ARG A 240 18.58 0.44 20.41
N GLN A 241 18.66 -0.86 20.69
CA GLN A 241 17.49 -1.74 20.67
C GLN A 241 16.46 -1.37 21.76
N THR A 242 16.92 -0.93 22.92
CA THR A 242 16.05 -0.47 24.01
C THR A 242 15.29 0.82 23.61
N ILE A 243 15.98 1.78 22.97
CA ILE A 243 15.36 3.01 22.48
C ILE A 243 14.33 2.67 21.39
N LEU A 244 14.68 1.80 20.44
CA LEU A 244 13.78 1.36 19.37
C LEU A 244 12.53 0.66 19.93
N ALA A 245 12.69 -0.24 20.91
CA ALA A 245 11.58 -0.93 21.54
C ALA A 245 10.63 0.04 22.26
N LYS A 246 11.19 1.02 23.02
CA LYS A 246 10.39 2.05 23.69
C LYS A 246 9.67 2.97 22.70
N LEU A 247 10.35 3.36 21.61
CA LEU A 247 9.76 4.19 20.55
C LEU A 247 8.63 3.47 19.86
N LYS A 248 8.84 2.19 19.48
CA LYS A 248 7.80 1.33 18.90
C LYS A 248 6.58 1.26 19.82
N LEU A 249 6.79 0.89 21.09
CA LEU A 249 5.71 0.76 22.06
C LEU A 249 4.94 2.07 22.23
N LYS A 250 5.63 3.21 22.35
CA LYS A 250 4.99 4.53 22.46
C LYS A 250 4.15 4.85 21.23
N LEU A 251 4.69 4.66 20.03
CA LEU A 251 3.96 4.94 18.78
C LEU A 251 2.74 4.03 18.66
N THR A 252 2.90 2.72 18.87
CA THR A 252 1.81 1.75 18.79
C THR A 252 0.68 2.09 19.77
N LEU A 253 0.99 2.39 21.03
CA LEU A 253 -0.03 2.70 22.04
C LEU A 253 -0.75 4.03 21.72
N VAL A 254 0.00 5.10 21.45
CA VAL A 254 -0.60 6.43 21.22
C VAL A 254 -1.50 6.41 19.98
N THR A 255 -1.00 5.85 18.88
CA THR A 255 -1.76 5.84 17.63
C THR A 255 -2.85 4.77 17.62
N GLY A 256 -2.63 3.61 18.24
CA GLY A 256 -3.64 2.56 18.37
C GLY A 256 -4.83 3.02 19.20
N CYS A 257 -4.59 3.69 20.34
CA CYS A 257 -5.66 4.28 21.15
C CYS A 257 -6.40 5.37 20.39
N SER A 258 -5.67 6.27 19.71
CA SER A 258 -6.27 7.34 18.91
C SER A 258 -7.11 6.78 17.75
N LEU A 259 -6.62 5.74 17.06
CA LEU A 259 -7.35 5.08 15.97
C LEU A 259 -8.60 4.39 16.48
N ALA A 260 -8.51 3.66 17.61
CA ALA A 260 -9.65 3.00 18.22
C ALA A 260 -10.72 4.01 18.68
N GLU A 261 -10.29 5.13 19.30
CA GLU A 261 -11.20 6.21 19.68
C GLU A 261 -11.87 6.84 18.46
N HIS A 262 -11.11 7.12 17.41
CA HIS A 262 -11.63 7.65 16.14
C HIS A 262 -12.63 6.68 15.49
N MET A 263 -12.31 5.38 15.45
CA MET A 263 -13.23 4.35 14.95
C MET A 263 -14.58 4.37 15.67
N LEU A 264 -14.59 4.52 17.00
CA LEU A 264 -15.83 4.57 17.77
C LEU A 264 -16.66 5.83 17.50
N ARG A 265 -16.03 6.90 17.01
CA ARG A 265 -16.68 8.16 16.65
C ARG A 265 -17.17 8.22 15.20
N LEU A 266 -16.88 7.21 14.38
CA LEU A 266 -17.29 7.18 12.98
C LEU A 266 -18.80 6.97 12.82
N LYS A 267 -19.34 7.45 11.70
CA LYS A 267 -20.75 7.25 11.32
C LYS A 267 -21.08 5.76 11.19
N THR A 268 -22.29 5.39 11.57
CA THR A 268 -22.77 4.00 11.45
C THR A 268 -22.75 3.47 10.02
N SER A 269 -22.87 4.35 9.01
CA SER A 269 -22.74 4.01 7.59
C SER A 269 -21.37 3.42 7.26
N PHE A 270 -20.30 3.88 7.91
CA PHE A 270 -18.95 3.35 7.75
C PHE A 270 -18.87 1.85 8.06
N PHE A 271 -19.50 1.42 9.16
CA PHE A 271 -19.51 0.02 9.58
C PHE A 271 -20.44 -0.87 8.74
N SER A 272 -21.53 -0.31 8.21
CA SER A 272 -22.50 -1.07 7.42
C SER A 272 -21.97 -1.48 6.04
N GLN A 273 -20.95 -0.80 5.54
CA GLN A 273 -20.33 -1.04 4.23
C GLN A 273 -19.12 -1.98 4.31
N ARG A 274 -18.64 -2.34 5.50
CA ARG A 274 -17.39 -3.09 5.71
C ARG A 274 -17.63 -4.37 6.50
N TYR A 275 -16.76 -5.36 6.30
CA TYR A 275 -16.75 -6.57 7.12
C TYR A 275 -16.11 -6.30 8.48
N ILE A 276 -16.73 -6.77 9.55
CA ILE A 276 -16.23 -6.61 10.94
C ILE A 276 -14.81 -7.19 11.08
N GLY A 277 -14.54 -8.34 10.43
CA GLY A 277 -13.21 -8.97 10.45
C GLY A 277 -12.11 -8.10 9.79
N ASP A 278 -12.45 -7.32 8.75
CA ASP A 278 -11.49 -6.40 8.14
C ASP A 278 -11.19 -5.20 9.05
N LEU A 279 -12.19 -4.73 9.78
CA LEU A 279 -12.00 -3.62 10.73
C LEU A 279 -11.03 -3.99 11.87
N SER A 280 -11.06 -5.24 12.36
CA SER A 280 -10.11 -5.69 13.39
C SER A 280 -8.68 -5.72 12.87
N THR A 281 -8.47 -6.11 11.60
CA THR A 281 -7.12 -6.14 11.00
C THR A 281 -6.52 -4.75 10.81
N ARG A 282 -7.32 -3.67 10.85
CA ARG A 282 -6.82 -2.28 10.72
C ARG A 282 -6.03 -1.83 11.94
N LEU A 283 -6.37 -2.31 13.13
CA LEU A 283 -5.55 -2.10 14.33
C LEU A 283 -4.22 -2.85 14.23
N ASP A 284 -4.23 -4.09 13.74
CA ASP A 284 -3.00 -4.87 13.50
C ASP A 284 -2.12 -4.19 12.44
N ASN A 285 -2.71 -3.68 11.35
CA ASN A 285 -1.98 -2.93 10.34
C ASN A 285 -1.35 -1.64 10.89
N ASN A 286 -2.03 -0.96 11.83
CA ASN A 286 -1.45 0.20 12.52
C ASN A 286 -0.18 -0.19 13.30
N ASP A 287 -0.20 -1.33 13.98
CA ASP A 287 0.96 -1.84 14.72
C ASP A 287 2.12 -2.20 13.78
N GLU A 288 1.84 -2.83 12.62
CA GLU A 288 2.83 -3.14 11.60
C GLU A 288 3.47 -1.85 11.02
N VAL A 289 2.65 -0.84 10.70
CA VAL A 289 3.12 0.47 10.20
C VAL A 289 4.06 1.12 11.20
N HIS A 290 3.70 1.14 12.49
CA HIS A 290 4.52 1.77 13.53
C HIS A 290 5.76 0.94 13.89
N ALA A 291 5.68 -0.39 13.81
CA ALA A 291 6.86 -1.24 13.94
C ALA A 291 7.88 -0.97 12.83
N PHE A 292 7.42 -0.77 11.61
CA PHE A 292 8.30 -0.40 10.49
C PHE A 292 8.86 1.01 10.64
N LEU A 293 8.05 2.00 11.04
CA LEU A 293 8.51 3.38 11.26
C LEU A 293 9.57 3.46 12.36
N ALA A 294 9.35 2.78 13.48
CA ALA A 294 10.28 2.79 14.60
C ALA A 294 11.57 2.00 14.31
N GLY A 295 11.45 0.79 13.77
CA GLY A 295 12.56 -0.13 13.55
C GLY A 295 13.14 -0.08 12.14
N GLY A 296 12.30 -0.30 11.12
CA GLY A 296 12.74 -0.44 9.74
C GLY A 296 13.36 0.83 9.15
N LEU A 297 12.65 1.94 9.26
CA LEU A 297 13.12 3.22 8.70
C LEU A 297 14.35 3.75 9.45
N SER A 298 14.33 3.67 10.78
CA SER A 298 15.47 4.11 11.61
C SER A 298 16.73 3.31 11.30
N SER A 299 16.61 1.98 11.10
CA SER A 299 17.75 1.15 10.68
C SER A 299 18.29 1.57 9.32
N VAL A 300 17.40 1.76 8.33
CA VAL A 300 17.82 2.16 6.97
C VAL A 300 18.59 3.48 6.98
N LEU A 301 18.14 4.46 7.76
CA LEU A 301 18.85 5.75 7.90
C LEU A 301 20.24 5.58 8.51
N LEU A 302 20.35 4.75 9.55
CA LEU A 302 21.64 4.45 10.20
C LEU A 302 22.56 3.68 9.25
N ASP A 303 22.05 2.68 8.55
CA ASP A 303 22.78 1.87 7.59
C ASP A 303 23.34 2.72 6.42
N ILE A 304 22.56 3.72 5.95
CA ILE A 304 23.03 4.69 4.95
C ILE A 304 24.14 5.56 5.52
N MET A 305 23.99 6.06 6.75
CA MET A 305 24.99 6.91 7.40
C MET A 305 26.30 6.13 7.61
N GLU A 306 26.23 4.90 8.11
CA GLU A 306 27.38 4.00 8.27
C GLU A 306 28.05 3.71 6.92
N SER A 307 27.26 3.44 5.87
CA SER A 307 27.76 3.18 4.53
C SER A 307 28.53 4.38 3.95
N VAL A 308 27.99 5.58 4.10
CA VAL A 308 28.68 6.80 3.63
C VAL A 308 30.00 6.97 4.34
N PHE A 309 30.04 6.77 5.65
CA PHE A 309 31.26 6.90 6.43
C PHE A 309 32.34 5.86 6.03
N PHE A 310 31.96 4.59 5.94
CA PHE A 310 32.88 3.54 5.52
C PHE A 310 33.35 3.72 4.07
N PHE A 311 32.51 4.22 3.18
CA PHE A 311 32.89 4.54 1.82
C PHE A 311 33.95 5.65 1.78
N LEU A 312 33.77 6.73 2.53
CA LEU A 312 34.75 7.81 2.63
C LEU A 312 36.11 7.31 3.15
N LEU A 313 36.06 6.42 4.14
CA LEU A 313 37.25 5.79 4.66
C LEU A 313 37.96 4.90 3.62
N MET A 314 37.21 4.12 2.84
CA MET A 314 37.75 3.30 1.77
C MET A 314 38.43 4.15 0.68
N VAL A 315 37.85 5.32 0.34
CA VAL A 315 38.47 6.27 -0.60
C VAL A 315 39.81 6.79 -0.07
N TRP A 316 39.92 6.99 1.24
CA TRP A 316 41.18 7.41 1.87
C TRP A 316 42.26 6.31 1.82
N TYR A 317 41.87 5.02 1.96
CA TYR A 317 42.80 3.89 1.84
C TYR A 317 43.32 3.70 0.42
N SER A 318 42.42 3.64 -0.57
CA SER A 318 42.77 3.50 -1.99
C SER A 318 41.60 3.94 -2.87
N PRO A 319 41.74 5.04 -3.63
CA PRO A 319 40.70 5.51 -4.56
C PRO A 319 40.35 4.48 -5.64
N LEU A 320 41.35 3.73 -6.14
CA LEU A 320 41.18 2.74 -7.20
C LEU A 320 40.31 1.56 -6.71
N LEU A 321 40.63 1.00 -5.54
CA LEU A 321 39.88 -0.11 -4.97
C LEU A 321 38.46 0.33 -4.57
N SER A 322 38.30 1.58 -4.09
CA SER A 322 37.01 2.16 -3.74
C SER A 322 36.12 2.33 -4.96
N LEU A 323 36.67 2.67 -6.12
CA LEU A 323 35.91 2.74 -7.38
C LEU A 323 35.38 1.37 -7.79
N ILE A 324 36.19 0.30 -7.65
CA ILE A 324 35.75 -1.08 -7.89
C ILE A 324 34.62 -1.48 -6.93
N GLY A 325 34.77 -1.14 -5.63
CA GLY A 325 33.75 -1.36 -4.60
C GLY A 325 32.46 -0.62 -4.94
N ALA A 326 32.53 0.66 -5.31
CA ALA A 326 31.39 1.47 -5.69
C ALA A 326 30.65 0.91 -6.93
N ALA A 327 31.41 0.47 -7.95
CA ALA A 327 30.84 -0.18 -9.13
C ALA A 327 30.09 -1.48 -8.75
N GLY A 328 30.68 -2.28 -7.85
CA GLY A 328 30.06 -3.50 -7.32
C GLY A 328 28.77 -3.21 -6.55
N ILE A 329 28.75 -2.15 -5.74
CA ILE A 329 27.53 -1.72 -5.01
C ILE A 329 26.47 -1.25 -6.02
N GLY A 330 26.84 -0.44 -7.00
CA GLY A 330 25.91 0.01 -8.03
C GLY A 330 25.27 -1.16 -8.80
N LEU A 331 26.10 -2.16 -9.16
CA LEU A 331 25.62 -3.38 -9.81
C LEU A 331 24.73 -4.22 -8.90
N ASN A 332 25.04 -4.27 -7.60
CA ASN A 332 24.24 -4.98 -6.58
C ASN A 332 22.88 -4.31 -6.39
N ILE A 333 22.83 -2.98 -6.29
CA ILE A 333 21.60 -2.20 -6.24
C ILE A 333 20.76 -2.43 -7.51
N LEU A 334 21.38 -2.39 -8.68
CA LEU A 334 20.69 -2.62 -9.95
C LEU A 334 20.09 -4.03 -10.03
N SER A 335 20.86 -5.05 -9.66
CA SER A 335 20.37 -6.45 -9.60
C SER A 335 19.19 -6.58 -8.65
N SER A 336 19.23 -5.88 -7.52
CA SER A 336 18.16 -5.86 -6.51
C SER A 336 16.87 -5.24 -7.06
N PHE A 337 16.96 -4.11 -7.78
CA PHE A 337 15.79 -3.50 -8.42
C PHE A 337 15.11 -4.42 -9.45
N LEU A 338 15.89 -5.23 -10.17
CA LEU A 338 15.35 -6.20 -11.12
C LEU A 338 14.56 -7.32 -10.42
N ILE A 339 14.99 -7.70 -9.22
CA ILE A 339 14.39 -8.77 -8.41
C ILE A 339 13.13 -8.29 -7.68
N LEU A 340 13.15 -7.06 -7.15
CA LEU A 340 12.10 -6.54 -6.29
C LEU A 340 10.72 -6.53 -6.95
N ARG A 341 10.64 -6.15 -8.23
CA ARG A 341 9.35 -6.00 -8.93
C ARG A 341 8.57 -7.32 -9.09
N PRO A 342 9.15 -8.42 -9.61
CA PRO A 342 8.43 -9.68 -9.75
C PRO A 342 8.08 -10.32 -8.41
N VAL A 343 8.99 -10.28 -7.43
CA VAL A 343 8.77 -10.84 -6.09
C VAL A 343 7.66 -10.08 -5.37
N ALA A 344 7.64 -8.75 -5.48
CA ALA A 344 6.60 -7.91 -4.91
C ALA A 344 5.19 -8.23 -5.43
N ALA A 345 5.07 -8.41 -6.75
CA ALA A 345 3.77 -8.74 -7.35
C ALA A 345 3.26 -10.12 -6.90
N MET A 346 4.16 -11.11 -6.80
CA MET A 346 3.81 -12.45 -6.33
C MET A 346 3.41 -12.44 -4.84
N ASN A 347 4.13 -11.68 -4.02
CA ASN A 347 3.86 -11.56 -2.58
C ASN A 347 2.50 -10.91 -2.32
N LEU A 348 2.18 -9.85 -3.07
CA LEU A 348 0.89 -9.19 -2.96
C LEU A 348 -0.27 -10.14 -3.29
N LYS A 349 -0.12 -10.92 -4.38
CA LYS A 349 -1.12 -11.94 -4.75
C LYS A 349 -1.28 -12.98 -3.64
N LEU A 350 -0.17 -13.51 -3.11
CA LEU A 350 -0.20 -14.48 -2.01
C LEU A 350 -0.93 -13.94 -0.78
N LYS A 351 -0.69 -12.68 -0.39
CA LYS A 351 -1.40 -12.04 0.73
C LYS A 351 -2.90 -11.92 0.47
N GLN A 352 -3.30 -11.57 -0.74
CA GLN A 352 -4.72 -11.49 -1.12
C GLN A 352 -5.38 -12.87 -1.05
N ASP A 353 -4.77 -13.89 -1.63
CA ASP A 353 -5.30 -15.26 -1.64
C ASP A 353 -5.41 -15.79 -0.21
N THR A 354 -4.41 -15.54 0.65
CA THR A 354 -4.44 -15.88 2.09
C THR A 354 -5.55 -15.13 2.81
N GLY A 355 -5.75 -13.85 2.54
CA GLY A 355 -6.85 -13.06 3.12
C GLY A 355 -8.22 -13.62 2.74
N HIS A 356 -8.41 -14.01 1.48
CA HIS A 356 -9.66 -14.63 1.02
C HIS A 356 -9.93 -15.98 1.67
N LEU A 357 -8.91 -16.83 1.83
CA LEU A 357 -9.08 -18.10 2.52
C LEU A 357 -9.45 -17.89 3.99
N ASN A 358 -8.75 -17.00 4.69
CA ASN A 358 -9.06 -16.67 6.08
C ASN A 358 -10.48 -16.13 6.25
N ALA A 359 -10.94 -15.26 5.34
CA ALA A 359 -12.30 -14.77 5.36
C ALA A 359 -13.33 -15.89 5.19
N ARG A 360 -13.08 -16.85 4.27
CA ARG A 360 -13.95 -18.04 4.09
C ARG A 360 -13.96 -18.94 5.32
N LEU A 361 -12.78 -19.16 5.93
CA LEU A 361 -12.68 -19.95 7.17
C LEU A 361 -13.48 -19.30 8.30
N CYS A 362 -13.31 -17.99 8.52
CA CYS A 362 -14.07 -17.25 9.54
C CYS A 362 -15.60 -17.31 9.27
N ALA A 363 -16.01 -17.14 8.02
CA ALA A 363 -17.41 -17.26 7.62
C ALA A 363 -17.96 -18.67 7.90
N GLY A 364 -17.19 -19.71 7.54
CA GLY A 364 -17.57 -21.10 7.81
C GLY A 364 -17.70 -21.42 9.30
N PHE A 365 -16.77 -20.95 10.11
CA PHE A 365 -16.89 -21.11 11.57
C PHE A 365 -18.11 -20.38 12.13
N SER A 366 -18.46 -19.23 11.60
CA SER A 366 -19.65 -18.48 12.00
C SER A 366 -20.97 -19.20 11.68
N ILE A 367 -20.99 -20.01 10.61
CA ILE A 367 -22.16 -20.81 10.20
C ILE A 367 -21.98 -22.31 10.49
N SER A 368 -21.06 -22.67 11.39
CA SER A 368 -20.72 -24.07 11.69
C SER A 368 -21.92 -24.93 12.08
N SER A 369 -22.91 -24.36 12.78
CA SER A 369 -24.17 -25.03 13.11
C SER A 369 -24.98 -25.41 11.87
N SER A 370 -25.01 -24.53 10.84
CA SER A 370 -25.70 -24.79 9.58
C SER A 370 -24.98 -25.84 8.75
N ILE A 371 -23.63 -25.79 8.70
CA ILE A 371 -22.81 -26.80 8.02
C ILE A 371 -23.07 -28.19 8.61
N LYS A 372 -23.07 -28.30 9.97
CA LYS A 372 -23.34 -29.55 10.65
C LYS A 372 -24.80 -30.03 10.47
N ALA A 373 -25.75 -29.11 10.52
CA ALA A 373 -27.16 -29.44 10.30
C ALA A 373 -27.42 -29.95 8.86
N SER A 374 -26.63 -29.50 7.89
CA SER A 374 -26.72 -29.91 6.48
C SER A 374 -25.88 -31.15 6.14
N GLY A 375 -25.00 -31.61 7.05
CA GLY A 375 -24.12 -32.75 6.84
C GLY A 375 -23.07 -32.59 5.75
N ILE A 376 -22.65 -31.32 5.48
CA ILE A 376 -21.70 -30.97 4.38
C ILE A 376 -20.28 -30.68 4.89
N GLU A 377 -19.92 -31.17 6.09
CA GLU A 377 -18.61 -30.89 6.70
C GLU A 377 -17.45 -31.34 5.81
N SER A 378 -17.58 -32.52 5.20
CA SER A 378 -16.53 -33.08 4.36
C SER A 378 -16.31 -32.28 3.09
N GLU A 379 -17.38 -31.79 2.45
CA GLU A 379 -17.31 -30.97 1.25
C GLU A 379 -16.70 -29.59 1.57
N TYR A 380 -17.15 -28.97 2.66
CA TYR A 380 -16.60 -27.70 3.11
C TYR A 380 -15.12 -27.82 3.49
N ALA A 381 -14.75 -28.89 4.20
CA ALA A 381 -13.34 -29.16 4.53
C ALA A 381 -12.50 -29.37 3.27
N ALA A 382 -12.99 -30.12 2.27
CA ALA A 382 -12.28 -30.37 1.01
C ALA A 382 -12.05 -29.05 0.25
N GLU A 383 -13.03 -28.14 0.21
CA GLU A 383 -12.88 -26.81 -0.40
C GLU A 383 -11.80 -25.99 0.31
N MET A 384 -11.81 -25.96 1.65
CA MET A 384 -10.83 -25.22 2.45
C MET A 384 -9.41 -25.81 2.29
N ILE A 385 -9.27 -27.14 2.29
CA ILE A 385 -8.00 -27.83 2.07
C ILE A 385 -7.48 -27.53 0.65
N GLY A 386 -8.35 -27.52 -0.36
CA GLY A 386 -8.00 -27.12 -1.72
C GLY A 386 -7.45 -25.70 -1.79
N GLY A 387 -8.12 -24.76 -1.18
CA GLY A 387 -7.65 -23.37 -1.09
C GLY A 387 -6.32 -23.23 -0.34
N TYR A 388 -6.14 -23.97 0.75
CA TYR A 388 -4.87 -23.99 1.48
C TYR A 388 -3.73 -24.59 0.66
N ALA A 389 -3.99 -25.65 -0.11
CA ALA A 389 -3.01 -26.24 -1.01
C ALA A 389 -2.57 -25.29 -2.12
N GLU A 390 -3.50 -24.52 -2.70
CA GLU A 390 -3.21 -23.50 -3.72
C GLU A 390 -2.32 -22.38 -3.15
N ILE A 391 -2.62 -21.90 -1.95
CA ILE A 391 -1.80 -20.89 -1.25
C ILE A 391 -0.41 -21.44 -0.97
N THR A 392 -0.30 -22.67 -0.46
CA THR A 392 0.99 -23.31 -0.16
C THR A 392 1.83 -23.47 -1.43
N GLN A 393 1.23 -23.88 -2.54
CA GLN A 393 1.90 -23.96 -3.84
C GLN A 393 2.39 -22.58 -4.32
N SER A 394 1.57 -21.54 -4.14
CA SER A 394 1.94 -20.16 -4.49
C SER A 394 3.09 -19.64 -3.62
N ASP A 395 3.09 -19.95 -2.32
CA ASP A 395 4.16 -19.61 -1.38
C ASP A 395 5.48 -20.33 -1.73
N GLN A 396 5.42 -21.63 -2.02
CA GLN A 396 6.58 -22.40 -2.49
C GLN A 396 7.15 -21.82 -3.78
N ARG A 397 6.31 -21.46 -4.73
CA ARG A 397 6.73 -20.84 -5.99
C ARG A 397 7.38 -19.47 -5.76
N LEU A 398 6.81 -18.67 -4.88
CA LEU A 398 7.41 -17.39 -4.46
C LEU A 398 8.77 -17.63 -3.80
N GLY A 399 8.88 -18.62 -2.90
CA GLY A 399 10.12 -18.99 -2.24
C GLY A 399 11.21 -19.40 -3.25
N GLN A 400 10.88 -20.27 -4.21
CA GLN A 400 11.81 -20.71 -5.26
C GLN A 400 12.30 -19.53 -6.10
N VAL A 401 11.38 -18.68 -6.58
CA VAL A 401 11.75 -17.50 -7.39
C VAL A 401 12.59 -16.52 -6.57
N SER A 402 12.21 -16.26 -5.33
CA SER A 402 12.94 -15.35 -4.43
C SER A 402 14.35 -15.87 -4.14
N GLN A 403 14.50 -17.15 -3.82
CA GLN A 403 15.81 -17.76 -3.54
C GLN A 403 16.71 -17.78 -4.78
N THR A 404 16.18 -18.16 -5.94
CA THR A 404 16.95 -18.19 -7.19
C THR A 404 17.43 -16.81 -7.57
N LEU A 405 16.57 -15.81 -7.46
CA LEU A 405 16.91 -14.43 -7.78
C LEU A 405 17.86 -13.82 -6.74
N SER A 406 17.76 -14.17 -5.46
CA SER A 406 18.67 -13.69 -4.41
C SER A 406 20.11 -14.18 -4.55
N ALA A 407 20.35 -15.20 -5.37
CA ALA A 407 21.69 -15.62 -5.74
C ALA A 407 22.46 -14.55 -6.55
N LEU A 408 21.77 -13.72 -7.35
CA LEU A 408 22.41 -12.68 -8.17
C LEU A 408 23.17 -11.64 -7.32
N PRO A 409 22.60 -11.01 -6.29
CA PRO A 409 23.34 -10.10 -5.41
C PRO A 409 24.52 -10.77 -4.69
N ALA A 410 24.38 -12.04 -4.31
CA ALA A 410 25.46 -12.80 -3.70
C ALA A 410 26.62 -13.04 -4.69
N MET A 411 26.33 -13.40 -5.94
CA MET A 411 27.32 -13.54 -6.99
C MET A 411 28.03 -12.20 -7.29
N VAL A 412 27.29 -11.11 -7.42
CA VAL A 412 27.86 -9.77 -7.61
C VAL A 412 28.79 -9.39 -6.46
N SER A 413 28.38 -9.64 -5.22
CA SER A 413 29.22 -9.40 -4.04
C SER A 413 30.50 -10.25 -4.06
N GLY A 414 30.40 -11.52 -4.43
CA GLY A 414 31.55 -12.41 -4.57
C GLY A 414 32.52 -11.96 -5.66
N MET A 415 31.99 -11.59 -6.83
CA MET A 415 32.81 -11.05 -7.95
C MET A 415 33.49 -9.73 -7.58
N THR A 416 32.79 -8.84 -6.88
CA THR A 416 33.35 -7.58 -6.41
C THR A 416 34.50 -7.83 -5.43
N ASN A 417 34.30 -8.77 -4.49
CA ASN A 417 35.35 -9.12 -3.53
C ASN A 417 36.57 -9.72 -4.24
N LEU A 418 36.37 -10.62 -5.21
CA LEU A 418 37.43 -11.20 -6.03
C LEU A 418 38.19 -10.10 -6.82
N ALA A 419 37.46 -9.16 -7.43
CA ALA A 419 38.07 -8.06 -8.17
C ALA A 419 38.92 -7.16 -7.26
N VAL A 420 38.43 -6.83 -6.05
CA VAL A 420 39.18 -6.07 -5.04
C VAL A 420 40.41 -6.81 -4.56
N LEU A 421 40.30 -8.14 -4.29
CA LEU A 421 41.43 -8.96 -3.90
C LEU A 421 42.49 -9.02 -5.01
N THR A 422 42.07 -9.22 -6.26
CA THR A 422 43.01 -9.28 -7.40
C THR A 422 43.71 -7.93 -7.64
N ALA A 423 42.96 -6.83 -7.66
CA ALA A 423 43.51 -5.49 -7.84
C ALA A 423 44.40 -5.09 -6.64
N GLY A 424 44.00 -5.44 -5.41
CA GLY A 424 44.78 -5.22 -4.20
C GLY A 424 46.09 -6.02 -4.19
N ALA A 425 46.08 -7.28 -4.65
CA ALA A 425 47.28 -8.08 -4.81
C ALA A 425 48.28 -7.43 -5.78
N VAL A 426 47.81 -6.87 -6.91
CA VAL A 426 48.67 -6.14 -7.85
C VAL A 426 49.29 -4.91 -7.17
N LEU A 427 48.53 -4.17 -6.34
CA LEU A 427 49.07 -3.01 -5.60
C LEU A 427 50.08 -3.45 -4.53
N ILE A 428 49.93 -4.61 -3.92
CA ILE A 428 50.90 -5.16 -2.96
C ILE A 428 52.19 -5.53 -3.69
N ILE A 429 52.14 -6.15 -4.87
CA ILE A 429 53.31 -6.50 -5.67
C ILE A 429 54.06 -5.23 -6.11
N LYS A 430 53.36 -4.13 -6.37
CA LYS A 430 53.95 -2.83 -6.68
C LYS A 430 54.57 -2.11 -5.47
N GLY A 431 54.26 -2.56 -4.25
CA GLY A 431 54.74 -1.95 -3.00
C GLY A 431 53.91 -0.77 -2.47
N ASP A 432 52.81 -0.44 -3.14
CA ASP A 432 51.92 0.68 -2.77
C ASP A 432 50.91 0.31 -1.66
N PHE A 433 50.76 -0.97 -1.34
CA PHE A 433 49.74 -1.49 -0.42
C PHE A 433 50.32 -2.63 0.44
N THR A 434 49.86 -2.76 1.68
CA THR A 434 50.23 -3.89 2.53
C THR A 434 49.16 -4.98 2.56
N THR A 435 49.56 -6.20 2.96
CA THR A 435 48.59 -7.32 3.11
C THR A 435 47.55 -7.00 4.20
N GLY A 436 47.97 -6.33 5.26
CA GLY A 436 47.05 -5.86 6.31
C GLY A 436 46.10 -4.78 5.82
N MET A 437 46.55 -3.85 4.98
CA MET A 437 45.66 -2.87 4.34
C MET A 437 44.61 -3.54 3.46
N LEU A 438 44.96 -4.57 2.71
CA LEU A 438 44.02 -5.30 1.86
C LEU A 438 42.96 -6.04 2.70
N THR A 439 43.39 -6.67 3.82
CA THR A 439 42.43 -7.36 4.73
C THR A 439 41.50 -6.36 5.42
N ALA A 440 41.98 -5.20 5.87
CA ALA A 440 41.16 -4.13 6.40
C ALA A 440 40.17 -3.59 5.35
N PHE A 441 40.64 -3.38 4.11
CA PHE A 441 39.80 -2.91 3.02
C PHE A 441 38.67 -3.88 2.68
N THR A 442 38.95 -5.18 2.62
CA THR A 442 37.90 -6.20 2.38
C THR A 442 36.88 -6.27 3.52
N MET A 443 37.31 -6.02 4.76
CA MET A 443 36.42 -5.91 5.90
C MET A 443 35.50 -4.68 5.81
N LEU A 444 36.06 -3.52 5.45
CA LEU A 444 35.28 -2.29 5.20
C LEU A 444 34.29 -2.46 4.05
N LEU A 445 34.70 -3.16 2.97
CA LEU A 445 33.81 -3.51 1.87
C LEU A 445 32.63 -4.38 2.33
N GLY A 446 32.88 -5.31 3.28
CA GLY A 446 31.83 -6.10 3.90
C GLY A 446 30.80 -5.25 4.65
N PHE A 447 31.28 -4.29 5.48
CA PHE A 447 30.41 -3.35 6.18
C PHE A 447 29.60 -2.47 5.20
N LEU A 448 30.17 -2.10 4.08
CA LEU A 448 29.49 -1.32 3.06
C LEU A 448 28.45 -2.13 2.26
N MET A 449 28.67 -3.44 2.06
CA MET A 449 27.76 -4.34 1.32
C MET A 449 26.57 -4.83 2.15
N ASN A 450 26.69 -4.89 3.47
CA ASN A 450 25.64 -5.40 4.34
C ASN A 450 24.35 -4.57 4.29
N PRO A 451 24.36 -3.22 4.36
CA PRO A 451 23.16 -2.39 4.23
C PRO A 451 22.39 -2.63 2.94
N VAL A 452 23.10 -2.89 1.84
CA VAL A 452 22.44 -3.17 0.54
C VAL A 452 21.65 -4.49 0.60
N LYS A 453 22.19 -5.53 1.24
CA LYS A 453 21.49 -6.82 1.45
C LYS A 453 20.28 -6.64 2.37
N GLU A 454 20.41 -5.84 3.43
CA GLU A 454 19.33 -5.51 4.36
C GLU A 454 18.18 -4.76 3.65
N LEU A 455 18.49 -3.79 2.78
CA LEU A 455 17.47 -3.07 2.01
C LEU A 455 16.63 -4.01 1.14
N ILE A 456 17.25 -5.06 0.56
CA ILE A 456 16.53 -6.06 -0.23
C ILE A 456 15.59 -6.88 0.63
N SER A 457 16.08 -7.38 1.77
CA SER A 457 15.27 -8.18 2.69
C SER A 457 14.08 -7.41 3.24
N ARG A 458 14.26 -6.11 3.51
CA ARG A 458 13.21 -5.20 4.03
C ARG A 458 12.27 -4.64 2.98
N SER A 459 12.51 -4.91 1.71
CA SER A 459 11.63 -4.41 0.63
C SER A 459 10.20 -4.93 0.74
N LYS A 460 10.04 -6.15 1.28
CA LYS A 460 8.73 -6.73 1.62
C LYS A 460 8.04 -5.89 2.69
N ASP A 461 8.75 -5.58 3.78
CA ASP A 461 8.21 -4.81 4.91
C ASP A 461 7.75 -3.41 4.46
N VAL A 462 8.47 -2.77 3.52
CA VAL A 462 8.08 -1.48 2.92
C VAL A 462 6.74 -1.58 2.16
N GLN A 463 6.53 -2.68 1.43
CA GLN A 463 5.29 -2.87 0.68
C GLN A 463 4.11 -3.20 1.60
N ASP A 464 4.35 -4.06 2.59
CA ASP A 464 3.37 -4.42 3.60
C ASP A 464 2.94 -3.19 4.39
N MET A 465 3.91 -2.36 4.78
CA MET A 465 3.66 -1.09 5.44
C MET A 465 2.86 -0.13 4.56
N LYS A 466 3.17 0.01 3.26
CA LYS A 466 2.36 0.85 2.35
C LYS A 466 0.93 0.38 2.23
N ALA A 467 0.71 -0.93 2.15
CA ALA A 467 -0.64 -1.50 2.11
C ALA A 467 -1.38 -1.32 3.43
N GLY A 468 -0.69 -1.52 4.57
CA GLY A 468 -1.22 -1.27 5.91
C GLY A 468 -1.55 0.21 6.12
N LEU A 469 -0.67 1.12 5.68
CA LEU A 469 -0.87 2.56 5.76
C LEU A 469 -2.14 3.00 5.02
N ALA A 470 -2.34 2.53 3.79
CA ALA A 470 -3.54 2.87 3.01
C ALA A 470 -4.84 2.46 3.72
N ARG A 471 -4.82 1.33 4.47
CA ARG A 471 -5.96 0.87 5.27
C ARG A 471 -6.17 1.69 6.54
N VAL A 472 -5.08 2.14 7.18
CA VAL A 472 -5.14 3.03 8.35
C VAL A 472 -5.62 4.42 7.94
N GLU A 473 -5.09 4.97 6.84
CA GLU A 473 -5.53 6.26 6.29
C GLU A 473 -7.00 6.27 5.88
N ASP A 474 -7.54 5.15 5.38
CA ASP A 474 -8.97 4.99 5.07
C ASP A 474 -9.84 5.19 6.33
N VAL A 475 -9.34 4.80 7.51
CA VAL A 475 -10.04 5.04 8.78
C VAL A 475 -9.78 6.46 9.29
N GLU A 476 -8.51 6.92 9.30
CA GLU A 476 -8.13 8.24 9.82
C GLU A 476 -8.81 9.39 9.05
N ASN A 477 -9.05 9.22 7.74
CA ASN A 477 -9.71 10.22 6.90
C ASN A 477 -11.23 10.11 6.90
N ALA A 478 -11.80 9.03 7.48
CA ALA A 478 -13.25 8.85 7.55
C ALA A 478 -13.90 9.92 8.43
N GLN A 479 -15.03 10.44 7.97
CA GLN A 479 -15.73 11.51 8.69
C GLN A 479 -16.31 11.02 10.01
N GLU A 480 -15.97 11.71 11.09
CA GLU A 480 -16.60 11.50 12.39
C GLU A 480 -18.09 11.87 12.36
N ASP A 481 -18.85 11.24 13.21
CA ASP A 481 -20.25 11.61 13.39
C ASP A 481 -20.35 13.03 13.96
N PRO A 482 -21.05 13.97 13.30
CA PRO A 482 -21.13 15.37 13.73
C PRO A 482 -21.61 15.55 15.18
N ARG A 483 -22.31 14.55 15.72
CA ARG A 483 -22.80 14.56 17.11
C ARG A 483 -21.68 14.58 18.15
N TYR A 484 -20.49 14.08 17.83
CA TYR A 484 -19.33 14.11 18.72
C TYR A 484 -18.62 15.48 18.72
N HIS A 485 -18.87 16.32 17.71
CA HIS A 485 -18.31 17.68 17.64
C HIS A 485 -19.17 18.74 18.32
N VAL A 486 -20.36 18.38 18.78
CA VAL A 486 -21.13 19.26 19.66
C VAL A 486 -20.34 19.40 20.96
N LYS A 487 -19.70 20.58 21.15
CA LYS A 487 -18.95 20.89 22.37
C LYS A 487 -19.78 20.41 23.57
N GLU A 488 -19.22 19.53 24.36
CA GLU A 488 -19.72 19.25 25.70
C GLU A 488 -19.80 20.59 26.44
N ASP A 489 -20.96 21.17 26.39
CA ASP A 489 -21.30 22.28 27.27
C ASP A 489 -21.38 21.64 28.68
N ARG A 490 -20.23 21.69 29.39
CA ARG A 490 -20.00 21.04 30.71
C ARG A 490 -20.97 21.55 31.76
N GLY A 491 -22.24 21.52 31.50
CA GLY A 491 -23.30 22.01 32.38
C GLY A 491 -24.70 21.67 31.94
N HIS A 492 -24.91 21.17 30.72
CA HIS A 492 -26.26 20.77 30.31
C HIS A 492 -26.65 19.46 31.01
N LYS A 493 -27.46 19.57 32.05
CA LYS A 493 -28.21 18.43 32.61
C LYS A 493 -28.94 17.77 31.45
N ILE A 494 -28.66 16.48 31.20
CA ILE A 494 -29.40 15.66 30.24
C ILE A 494 -30.88 15.79 30.59
N ARG A 495 -31.63 16.53 29.77
CA ARG A 495 -33.09 16.63 29.97
C ARG A 495 -33.72 15.32 29.49
N PRO A 496 -34.54 14.69 30.28
CA PRO A 496 -35.26 13.51 29.85
C PRO A 496 -36.09 13.86 28.61
N LEU A 497 -35.99 13.01 27.57
CA LEU A 497 -36.76 13.17 26.35
C LEU A 497 -38.25 13.08 26.67
N SER A 498 -39.05 13.99 26.14
CA SER A 498 -40.52 13.99 26.33
C SER A 498 -41.19 12.79 25.65
N GLY A 499 -40.49 12.11 24.75
CA GLY A 499 -41.04 11.04 23.93
C GLY A 499 -41.91 11.51 22.75
N ARG A 500 -41.98 12.82 22.51
CA ARG A 500 -42.64 13.38 21.31
C ARG A 500 -41.67 13.34 20.14
N VAL A 501 -42.11 12.77 19.00
CA VAL A 501 -41.35 12.72 17.75
C VAL A 501 -42.18 13.32 16.63
N ASP A 502 -41.66 14.37 16.01
CA ASP A 502 -42.28 15.02 14.85
C ASP A 502 -41.37 14.83 13.65
N VAL A 503 -41.85 14.12 12.65
CA VAL A 503 -41.16 13.89 11.36
C VAL A 503 -41.86 14.71 10.31
N LYS A 504 -41.10 15.51 9.53
CA LYS A 504 -41.61 16.35 8.46
C LYS A 504 -40.83 16.10 7.19
N ASP A 505 -41.53 15.74 6.12
CA ASP A 505 -41.00 15.61 4.76
C ASP A 505 -39.67 14.82 4.70
N LEU A 506 -39.62 13.69 5.44
CA LEU A 506 -38.42 12.86 5.53
C LEU A 506 -38.14 12.20 4.20
N VAL A 507 -36.98 12.54 3.60
CA VAL A 507 -36.45 11.93 2.39
C VAL A 507 -35.15 11.24 2.74
N PHE A 508 -35.02 9.96 2.41
CA PHE A 508 -33.78 9.21 2.66
C PHE A 508 -33.52 8.16 1.60
N GLY A 509 -32.26 8.03 1.20
CA GLY A 509 -31.75 6.96 0.33
C GLY A 509 -30.31 6.62 0.70
N TYR A 510 -29.96 5.34 0.73
CA TYR A 510 -28.58 4.88 0.96
C TYR A 510 -27.60 5.34 -0.13
N ASN A 511 -28.10 5.66 -1.32
CA ASN A 511 -27.31 6.18 -2.42
C ASN A 511 -27.94 7.48 -2.90
N ARG A 512 -27.19 8.59 -2.82
CA ARG A 512 -27.64 9.92 -3.28
C ARG A 512 -27.99 9.97 -4.77
N ASN A 513 -27.45 9.04 -5.55
CA ASN A 513 -27.62 8.99 -7.01
C ASN A 513 -28.82 8.13 -7.44
N ARG A 514 -29.54 7.48 -6.52
CA ARG A 514 -30.73 6.66 -6.81
C ARG A 514 -32.00 7.33 -6.24
N LYS A 515 -33.13 6.82 -6.69
CA LYS A 515 -34.41 7.25 -6.10
C LYS A 515 -34.39 7.01 -4.60
N PRO A 516 -34.85 7.97 -3.79
CA PRO A 516 -34.89 7.79 -2.33
C PRO A 516 -35.74 6.57 -1.97
N LEU A 517 -35.33 5.86 -0.93
CA LEU A 517 -36.06 4.72 -0.38
C LEU A 517 -37.29 5.18 0.42
N LEU A 518 -37.14 6.27 1.15
CA LEU A 518 -38.22 6.97 1.84
C LEU A 518 -38.39 8.33 1.18
N ASN A 519 -39.59 8.67 0.81
CA ASN A 519 -39.89 9.90 0.10
C ASN A 519 -41.02 10.66 0.80
N GLU A 520 -40.72 11.87 1.28
CA GLU A 520 -41.66 12.84 1.88
C GLU A 520 -42.56 12.23 2.97
N ILE A 521 -41.97 11.44 3.90
CA ILE A 521 -42.72 10.86 4.99
C ILE A 521 -42.89 11.89 6.10
N SER A 522 -44.13 12.20 6.46
CA SER A 522 -44.47 13.07 7.58
C SER A 522 -45.36 12.33 8.58
N MET A 523 -44.97 12.35 9.87
CA MET A 523 -45.71 11.74 10.94
C MET A 523 -45.44 12.43 12.30
N GLY A 524 -46.43 12.42 13.19
CA GLY A 524 -46.30 12.89 14.57
C GLY A 524 -46.57 11.74 15.55
N ILE A 525 -45.69 11.54 16.54
CA ILE A 525 -45.84 10.55 17.60
C ILE A 525 -45.92 11.28 18.93
N ALA A 526 -47.04 11.13 19.63
CA ALA A 526 -47.23 11.72 20.96
C ALA A 526 -46.50 10.92 22.06
N PRO A 527 -46.12 11.56 23.17
CA PRO A 527 -45.54 10.87 24.32
C PRO A 527 -46.38 9.69 24.79
N GLY A 528 -45.74 8.55 25.02
CA GLY A 528 -46.41 7.32 25.47
C GLY A 528 -47.18 6.54 24.39
N MET A 529 -47.24 7.05 23.16
CA MET A 529 -47.90 6.37 22.03
C MET A 529 -47.13 5.13 21.59
N ARG A 530 -47.82 4.04 21.28
CA ARG A 530 -47.27 2.83 20.69
C ARG A 530 -47.55 2.84 19.19
N VAL A 531 -46.49 2.80 18.37
CA VAL A 531 -46.58 2.86 16.91
C VAL A 531 -46.03 1.58 16.31
N ALA A 532 -46.78 0.96 15.40
CA ALA A 532 -46.34 -0.20 14.61
C ALA A 532 -46.06 0.23 13.15
N ILE A 533 -44.86 -0.07 12.65
CA ILE A 533 -44.48 0.15 11.26
C ILE A 533 -44.66 -1.18 10.50
N VAL A 534 -45.66 -1.24 9.62
CA VAL A 534 -45.99 -2.42 8.82
C VAL A 534 -45.78 -2.21 7.35
N GLY A 535 -45.55 -3.28 6.60
CA GLY A 535 -45.32 -3.21 5.14
C GLY A 535 -44.55 -4.42 4.59
N GLY A 536 -44.45 -4.54 3.30
CA GLY A 536 -43.72 -5.62 2.61
C GLY A 536 -42.22 -5.67 2.93
N SER A 537 -41.53 -6.75 2.60
CA SER A 537 -40.08 -6.84 2.74
C SER A 537 -39.41 -5.81 1.81
N GLY A 538 -38.39 -5.11 2.31
CA GLY A 538 -37.64 -4.13 1.52
C GLY A 538 -38.27 -2.72 1.42
N CYS A 539 -39.46 -2.47 1.95
CA CYS A 539 -40.12 -1.14 1.87
C CYS A 539 -39.51 -0.05 2.79
N GLY A 540 -38.42 -0.33 3.51
CA GLY A 540 -37.72 0.68 4.32
C GLY A 540 -38.09 0.75 5.80
N LYS A 541 -38.85 -0.21 6.36
CA LYS A 541 -39.25 -0.22 7.79
C LYS A 541 -38.07 -0.07 8.76
N SER A 542 -37.07 -0.92 8.59
CA SER A 542 -35.85 -0.88 9.43
C SER A 542 -35.04 0.40 9.22
N THR A 543 -35.08 0.98 8.02
CA THR A 543 -34.43 2.25 7.69
C THR A 543 -35.15 3.40 8.38
N ALA A 544 -36.49 3.43 8.33
CA ALA A 544 -37.28 4.43 9.05
C ALA A 544 -36.99 4.37 10.56
N LEU A 545 -36.94 3.18 11.14
CA LEU A 545 -36.61 3.00 12.57
C LEU A 545 -35.20 3.51 12.91
N LYS A 546 -34.21 3.25 12.06
CA LYS A 546 -32.83 3.74 12.25
C LYS A 546 -32.74 5.28 12.13
N LEU A 547 -33.54 5.89 11.27
CA LEU A 547 -33.65 7.35 11.16
C LEU A 547 -34.33 7.96 12.39
N LEU A 548 -35.44 7.38 12.84
CA LEU A 548 -36.14 7.83 14.05
C LEU A 548 -35.29 7.68 15.32
N SER A 549 -34.42 6.67 15.38
CA SER A 549 -33.48 6.49 16.50
C SER A 549 -32.21 7.32 16.36
N GLY A 550 -32.07 8.09 15.29
CA GLY A 550 -30.88 8.92 15.04
C GLY A 550 -29.62 8.13 14.67
N ILE A 551 -29.75 6.83 14.33
CA ILE A 551 -28.61 6.01 13.86
C ILE A 551 -28.18 6.41 12.43
N LEU A 552 -29.17 6.79 11.61
CA LEU A 552 -28.95 7.33 10.27
C LEU A 552 -29.36 8.81 10.24
N GLU A 553 -28.69 9.59 9.41
CA GLU A 553 -29.01 10.99 9.16
C GLU A 553 -29.87 11.08 7.88
N PRO A 554 -30.93 11.89 7.87
CA PRO A 554 -31.80 12.09 6.71
C PRO A 554 -31.09 12.81 5.55
#